data_4eb02ce04d0c68770dcd5b31318dbdb2
#
_entry.id   4eb02ce04d0c68770dcd5b31318dbdb2
#
_cell.length_a   1.000
_cell.length_b   1.000
_cell.length_c   1.000
_cell.angle_alpha   90.00
_cell.angle_beta   90.00
_cell.angle_gamma   90.00
#
_symmetry.space_group_name_H-M   'P 1'
#
loop_
_entity.id
_entity.type
_entity.pdbx_description
1 polymer ?
#
loop_
_entity_poly.entity_id
_entity_poly.type
_entity_poly.pdbx_seq_one_letter_code
_entity_poly.pdbx_strand_id
1 'polypeptide(L)'
;MKGVIKTATFLIGLFLLATPVSAGDINLSVAASLKEVVNELSVNFTQKHPGVRLLKNYGASGQLAKQMESGAPSDIFISANLEWMDYLKNKKLIDSASVGTFTYNTLVFAGAPGKASSMKDLFKLDKIAIGSPRSVPAGEYAMEAFKNAGLDRRLEKKLVMAKDVRECLMYAERGEVDGAFVYRTDALQAKQAKILFTVPQELYPRVTYPMSLTVEGAKNRDAVAFFAYLHSNEARFVLTKYGFSAR
;
A
#
# COMPACT_ATOMS: atom_id res chain seq x y z
N MET A 1 17.70 29.66 80.94
CA MET A 1 17.41 30.07 79.56
C MET A 1 17.62 28.87 78.63
N LYS A 2 16.55 28.26 78.11
CA LYS A 2 16.61 27.10 77.24
C LYS A 2 16.38 27.55 75.81
N GLY A 3 17.42 27.41 74.99
CA GLY A 3 17.36 27.72 73.52
C GLY A 3 16.70 26.58 72.76
N VAL A 4 15.61 26.92 72.00
CA VAL A 4 14.92 26.00 71.10
C VAL A 4 15.56 26.13 69.73
N ILE A 5 16.23 25.05 69.27
CA ILE A 5 16.75 24.93 67.90
C ILE A 5 15.58 24.52 66.99
N LYS A 6 15.16 25.37 66.05
CA LYS A 6 14.19 25.04 65.04
C LYS A 6 14.92 24.44 63.83
N THR A 7 14.72 23.13 63.62
CA THR A 7 15.22 22.44 62.41
C THR A 7 14.25 22.69 61.28
N ALA A 8 14.69 23.43 60.24
CA ALA A 8 13.90 23.61 59.03
C ALA A 8 14.19 22.46 58.05
N THR A 9 13.20 21.61 57.83
CA THR A 9 13.26 20.55 56.82
C THR A 9 12.95 21.10 55.44
N PHE A 10 13.95 21.15 54.57
CA PHE A 10 13.83 21.62 53.19
C PHE A 10 13.37 20.42 52.31
N LEU A 11 12.10 20.38 51.95
CA LEU A 11 11.55 19.41 50.97
C LEU A 11 11.96 19.84 49.55
N ILE A 12 12.93 19.16 48.97
CA ILE A 12 13.28 19.33 47.56
C ILE A 12 12.24 18.54 46.73
N GLY A 13 11.25 19.24 46.19
CA GLY A 13 10.31 18.70 45.25
C GLY A 13 10.99 18.39 43.90
N LEU A 14 11.14 17.12 43.55
CA LEU A 14 11.63 16.65 42.28
C LEU A 14 10.55 16.93 41.21
N PHE A 15 10.63 18.08 40.54
CA PHE A 15 9.80 18.40 39.36
C PHE A 15 10.30 17.54 38.19
N LEU A 16 9.62 16.41 37.91
CA LEU A 16 9.75 15.69 36.66
C LEU A 16 9.24 16.61 35.54
N LEU A 17 10.14 17.27 34.84
CA LEU A 17 9.84 17.98 33.59
C LEU A 17 9.44 16.92 32.55
N ALA A 18 8.14 16.66 32.45
CA ALA A 18 7.59 15.96 31.31
C ALA A 18 7.82 16.85 30.08
N THR A 19 8.87 16.56 29.31
CA THR A 19 9.04 17.17 27.99
C THR A 19 7.80 16.85 27.17
N PRO A 20 7.11 17.83 26.59
CA PRO A 20 6.00 17.55 25.70
C PRO A 20 6.57 16.69 24.56
N VAL A 21 6.09 15.44 24.45
CA VAL A 21 6.31 14.61 23.27
C VAL A 21 5.61 15.37 22.16
N SER A 22 6.37 16.03 21.30
CA SER A 22 5.83 16.65 20.09
C SER A 22 5.22 15.54 19.26
N ALA A 23 3.90 15.53 19.18
CA ALA A 23 3.16 14.61 18.33
C ALA A 23 3.58 14.87 16.88
N GLY A 24 4.25 13.91 16.27
CA GLY A 24 4.71 14.01 14.89
C GLY A 24 3.65 13.47 13.92
N ASP A 25 3.49 14.15 12.80
CA ASP A 25 2.71 13.64 11.68
C ASP A 25 3.61 12.74 10.83
N ILE A 26 3.08 11.58 10.42
CA ILE A 26 3.70 10.69 9.45
C ILE A 26 2.87 10.69 8.18
N ASN A 27 3.42 11.20 7.09
CA ASN A 27 2.77 11.22 5.79
C ASN A 27 3.06 9.92 5.04
N LEU A 28 2.03 9.17 4.67
CA LEU A 28 2.14 7.91 3.98
C LEU A 28 1.60 8.04 2.55
N SER A 29 2.40 7.65 1.57
CA SER A 29 1.98 7.45 0.18
C SER A 29 1.97 5.95 -0.12
N VAL A 30 0.79 5.34 -0.24
CA VAL A 30 0.62 3.89 -0.22
C VAL A 30 -0.26 3.41 -1.37
N ALA A 31 0.17 2.37 -2.07
CA ALA A 31 -0.62 1.71 -3.10
C ALA A 31 -2.02 1.33 -2.57
N ALA A 32 -3.07 1.64 -3.35
CA ALA A 32 -4.48 1.54 -2.94
C ALA A 32 -4.88 0.14 -2.42
N SER A 33 -4.27 -0.92 -2.95
CA SER A 33 -4.51 -2.31 -2.53
C SER A 33 -4.08 -2.63 -1.09
N LEU A 34 -3.23 -1.78 -0.47
CA LEU A 34 -2.78 -1.94 0.91
C LEU A 34 -3.63 -1.20 1.94
N LYS A 35 -4.72 -0.54 1.52
CA LYS A 35 -5.50 0.37 2.36
C LYS A 35 -5.94 -0.25 3.68
N GLU A 36 -6.55 -1.42 3.66
CA GLU A 36 -7.08 -2.08 4.86
C GLU A 36 -5.95 -2.51 5.81
N VAL A 37 -4.90 -3.11 5.24
CA VAL A 37 -3.72 -3.54 5.99
C VAL A 37 -3.04 -2.36 6.69
N VAL A 38 -2.75 -1.29 5.93
CA VAL A 38 -2.06 -0.13 6.50
C VAL A 38 -2.93 0.62 7.50
N ASN A 39 -4.27 0.59 7.34
CA ASN A 39 -5.17 1.13 8.35
C ASN A 39 -5.09 0.35 9.66
N GLU A 40 -5.13 -0.99 9.62
CA GLU A 40 -5.00 -1.83 10.82
C GLU A 40 -3.62 -1.65 11.47
N LEU A 41 -2.55 -1.69 10.67
CA LEU A 41 -1.19 -1.45 11.17
C LEU A 41 -1.02 -0.07 11.80
N SER A 42 -1.66 0.96 11.21
CA SER A 42 -1.65 2.32 11.76
C SER A 42 -2.32 2.38 13.13
N VAL A 43 -3.48 1.73 13.27
CA VAL A 43 -4.20 1.66 14.56
C VAL A 43 -3.35 0.96 15.62
N ASN A 44 -2.79 -0.21 15.28
CA ASN A 44 -1.96 -0.98 16.21
C ASN A 44 -0.71 -0.19 16.66
N PHE A 45 -0.09 0.54 15.73
CA PHE A 45 1.07 1.38 16.04
C PHE A 45 0.71 2.55 16.95
N THR A 46 -0.35 3.28 16.64
CA THR A 46 -0.74 4.47 17.42
C THR A 46 -1.20 4.13 18.84
N GLN A 47 -1.73 2.92 19.09
CA GLN A 47 -2.02 2.44 20.45
C GLN A 47 -0.75 2.39 21.32
N LYS A 48 0.40 2.09 20.74
CA LYS A 48 1.70 1.99 21.42
C LYS A 48 2.50 3.30 21.37
N HIS A 49 2.09 4.24 20.47
CA HIS A 49 2.73 5.54 20.24
C HIS A 49 1.69 6.66 20.34
N PRO A 50 1.15 6.95 21.54
CA PRO A 50 0.13 7.97 21.70
C PRO A 50 0.67 9.34 21.29
N GLY A 51 -0.13 10.09 20.50
CA GLY A 51 0.23 11.39 19.96
C GLY A 51 0.79 11.36 18.53
N VAL A 52 1.19 10.20 17.99
CA VAL A 52 1.55 10.08 16.57
C VAL A 52 0.30 10.03 15.71
N ARG A 53 0.27 10.81 14.63
CA ARG A 53 -0.80 10.79 13.63
C ARG A 53 -0.26 10.29 12.30
N LEU A 54 -0.97 9.35 11.66
CA LEU A 54 -0.63 8.88 10.32
C LEU A 54 -1.59 9.49 9.29
N LEU A 55 -1.06 10.34 8.43
CA LEU A 55 -1.74 10.96 7.31
C LEU A 55 -1.57 10.08 6.07
N LYS A 56 -2.63 9.42 5.65
CA LYS A 56 -2.57 8.35 4.65
C LYS A 56 -3.13 8.81 3.31
N ASN A 57 -2.30 8.77 2.28
CA ASN A 57 -2.67 9.00 0.89
C ASN A 57 -2.64 7.65 0.14
N TYR A 58 -3.81 7.18 -0.29
CA TYR A 58 -3.97 5.93 -1.03
C TYR A 58 -4.29 6.20 -2.50
N GLY A 59 -3.57 5.54 -3.41
CA GLY A 59 -3.79 5.71 -4.84
C GLY A 59 -2.97 4.74 -5.69
N ALA A 60 -2.99 4.94 -6.99
CA ALA A 60 -2.09 4.24 -7.90
C ALA A 60 -0.64 4.63 -7.63
N SER A 61 0.28 3.67 -7.66
CA SER A 61 1.69 3.91 -7.32
C SER A 61 2.31 5.01 -8.18
N GLY A 62 2.03 5.04 -9.48
CA GLY A 62 2.53 6.07 -10.38
C GLY A 62 1.93 7.45 -10.10
N GLN A 63 0.65 7.53 -9.75
CA GLN A 63 0.03 8.79 -9.34
C GLN A 63 0.68 9.34 -8.08
N LEU A 64 0.87 8.48 -7.06
CA LEU A 64 1.54 8.87 -5.81
C LEU A 64 2.97 9.33 -6.06
N ALA A 65 3.72 8.60 -6.89
CA ALA A 65 5.09 8.97 -7.25
C ALA A 65 5.16 10.34 -7.95
N LYS A 66 4.21 10.64 -8.86
CA LYS A 66 4.12 11.94 -9.51
C LYS A 66 3.72 13.06 -8.56
N GLN A 67 2.85 12.80 -7.60
CA GLN A 67 2.50 13.76 -6.56
C GLN A 67 3.73 14.10 -5.68
N MET A 68 4.51 13.07 -5.29
CA MET A 68 5.74 13.27 -4.54
C MET A 68 6.80 14.06 -5.33
N GLU A 69 6.97 13.76 -6.63
CA GLU A 69 7.84 14.54 -7.53
C GLU A 69 7.39 16.00 -7.61
N SER A 70 6.08 16.26 -7.52
CA SER A 70 5.50 17.61 -7.51
C SER A 70 5.50 18.28 -6.13
N GLY A 71 6.14 17.68 -5.12
CA GLY A 71 6.31 18.25 -3.79
C GLY A 71 5.24 17.86 -2.77
N ALA A 72 4.37 16.89 -3.05
CA ALA A 72 3.46 16.36 -2.03
C ALA A 72 4.26 15.73 -0.87
N PRO A 73 3.93 16.06 0.39
CA PRO A 73 4.65 15.52 1.53
C PRO A 73 4.45 14.00 1.64
N SER A 74 5.53 13.27 1.87
CA SER A 74 5.51 11.84 2.13
C SER A 74 6.76 11.45 2.91
N ASP A 75 6.57 10.72 4.01
CA ASP A 75 7.66 10.17 4.81
C ASP A 75 7.97 8.72 4.40
N ILE A 76 6.92 7.97 4.02
CA ILE A 76 7.04 6.57 3.61
C ILE A 76 6.29 6.37 2.30
N PHE A 77 6.94 5.71 1.34
CA PHE A 77 6.33 5.29 0.09
C PHE A 77 6.26 3.76 0.01
N ILE A 78 5.08 3.24 -0.31
CA ILE A 78 4.87 1.80 -0.56
C ILE A 78 4.20 1.64 -1.92
N SER A 79 4.96 1.12 -2.88
CA SER A 79 4.51 0.87 -4.25
C SER A 79 3.98 -0.55 -4.43
N ALA A 80 3.20 -0.79 -5.48
CA ALA A 80 2.76 -2.12 -5.91
C ALA A 80 3.62 -2.70 -7.05
N ASN A 81 4.71 -2.02 -7.44
CA ASN A 81 5.75 -2.53 -8.34
C ASN A 81 7.09 -1.84 -8.06
N LEU A 82 8.15 -2.40 -8.61
CA LEU A 82 9.51 -1.86 -8.47
C LEU A 82 9.71 -0.60 -9.31
N GLU A 83 9.04 -0.48 -10.45
CA GLU A 83 9.24 0.61 -11.42
C GLU A 83 9.04 1.99 -10.79
N TRP A 84 7.96 2.19 -10.05
CA TRP A 84 7.67 3.47 -9.39
C TRP A 84 8.57 3.75 -8.18
N MET A 85 9.09 2.73 -7.54
CA MET A 85 10.13 2.88 -6.53
C MET A 85 11.45 3.35 -7.17
N ASP A 86 11.87 2.70 -8.26
CA ASP A 86 13.06 3.08 -9.01
C ASP A 86 12.93 4.47 -9.64
N TYR A 87 11.74 4.82 -10.11
CA TYR A 87 11.44 6.17 -10.59
C TYR A 87 11.75 7.23 -9.54
N LEU A 88 11.23 7.09 -8.31
CA LEU A 88 11.48 8.04 -7.22
C LEU A 88 12.93 8.01 -6.73
N LYS A 89 13.56 6.83 -6.74
CA LYS A 89 14.99 6.68 -6.43
C LYS A 89 15.86 7.49 -7.41
N ASN A 90 15.56 7.40 -8.72
CA ASN A 90 16.25 8.16 -9.77
C ASN A 90 16.03 9.69 -9.62
N LYS A 91 14.88 10.09 -9.05
CA LYS A 91 14.59 11.50 -8.68
C LYS A 91 15.23 11.92 -7.36
N LYS A 92 15.98 11.04 -6.69
CA LYS A 92 16.63 11.28 -5.38
C LYS A 92 15.65 11.68 -4.26
N LEU A 93 14.41 11.20 -4.35
CA LEU A 93 13.36 11.44 -3.35
C LEU A 93 13.26 10.32 -2.30
N ILE A 94 13.92 9.17 -2.56
CA ILE A 94 13.90 7.98 -1.72
C ILE A 94 15.25 7.81 -1.01
N ASP A 95 15.21 7.47 0.27
CA ASP A 95 16.39 6.97 1.00
C ASP A 95 16.71 5.56 0.49
N SER A 96 17.70 5.48 -0.39
CA SER A 96 18.07 4.23 -1.06
C SER A 96 18.52 3.14 -0.09
N ALA A 97 18.99 3.48 1.11
CA ALA A 97 19.41 2.51 2.12
C ALA A 97 18.22 1.81 2.78
N SER A 98 17.05 2.43 2.78
CA SER A 98 15.82 1.89 3.36
C SER A 98 14.98 1.06 2.37
N VAL A 99 15.33 1.04 1.08
CA VAL A 99 14.53 0.30 0.09
C VAL A 99 14.52 -1.20 0.38
N GLY A 100 13.33 -1.74 0.56
CA GLY A 100 13.16 -3.17 0.81
C GLY A 100 11.80 -3.68 0.35
N THR A 101 11.66 -5.00 0.22
CA THR A 101 10.37 -5.63 -0.09
C THR A 101 9.49 -5.65 1.16
N PHE A 102 8.30 -5.13 1.07
CA PHE A 102 7.28 -5.19 2.13
C PHE A 102 6.50 -6.51 2.08
N THR A 103 5.95 -6.83 0.90
CA THR A 103 5.15 -8.05 0.70
C THR A 103 5.02 -8.40 -0.78
N TYR A 104 4.30 -9.49 -1.08
CA TYR A 104 3.96 -9.93 -2.42
C TYR A 104 2.46 -10.13 -2.58
N ASN A 105 2.00 -10.17 -3.83
CA ASN A 105 0.61 -10.44 -4.17
C ASN A 105 0.49 -11.29 -5.43
N THR A 106 -0.74 -11.56 -5.87
CA THR A 106 -1.05 -12.32 -7.07
C THR A 106 -2.11 -11.59 -7.87
N LEU A 107 -1.95 -11.55 -9.18
CA LEU A 107 -2.94 -10.99 -10.09
C LEU A 107 -4.05 -12.02 -10.32
N VAL A 108 -5.29 -11.58 -10.22
CA VAL A 108 -6.49 -12.41 -10.46
C VAL A 108 -7.45 -11.67 -11.39
N PHE A 109 -8.33 -12.43 -12.03
CA PHE A 109 -9.50 -11.89 -12.70
C PHE A 109 -10.73 -12.13 -11.82
N ALA A 110 -11.42 -11.06 -11.46
CA ALA A 110 -12.58 -11.07 -10.58
C ALA A 110 -13.80 -10.47 -11.27
N GLY A 111 -14.98 -11.08 -11.07
CA GLY A 111 -16.22 -10.62 -11.67
C GLY A 111 -17.42 -11.48 -11.28
N ALA A 112 -18.50 -11.38 -12.04
CA ALA A 112 -19.69 -12.23 -11.82
C ALA A 112 -19.38 -13.70 -12.13
N PRO A 113 -19.85 -14.65 -11.30
CA PRO A 113 -19.64 -16.07 -11.52
C PRO A 113 -20.08 -16.55 -12.93
N GLY A 114 -19.30 -17.45 -13.52
CA GLY A 114 -19.61 -18.04 -14.82
C GLY A 114 -19.20 -17.23 -16.05
N LYS A 115 -18.67 -16.00 -15.88
CA LYS A 115 -18.24 -15.15 -17.01
C LYS A 115 -16.97 -15.66 -17.70
N ALA A 116 -16.01 -16.15 -16.95
CA ALA A 116 -14.74 -16.67 -17.46
C ALA A 116 -14.16 -17.70 -16.49
N SER A 117 -13.32 -18.61 -16.98
CA SER A 117 -12.59 -19.59 -16.17
C SER A 117 -11.08 -19.55 -16.42
N SER A 118 -10.65 -18.81 -17.43
CA SER A 118 -9.24 -18.71 -17.83
C SER A 118 -8.98 -17.48 -18.70
N MET A 119 -7.71 -17.19 -18.94
CA MET A 119 -7.28 -16.16 -19.90
C MET A 119 -7.87 -16.35 -21.30
N LYS A 120 -8.10 -17.61 -21.71
CA LYS A 120 -8.69 -17.92 -23.04
C LYS A 120 -10.14 -17.49 -23.18
N ASP A 121 -10.87 -17.31 -22.08
CA ASP A 121 -12.28 -16.90 -22.14
C ASP A 121 -12.46 -15.39 -22.29
N LEU A 122 -11.42 -14.60 -22.02
CA LEU A 122 -11.48 -13.12 -22.03
C LEU A 122 -11.96 -12.54 -23.36
N PHE A 123 -11.68 -13.21 -24.49
CA PHE A 123 -12.13 -12.71 -25.79
C PHE A 123 -13.66 -12.80 -25.96
N LYS A 124 -14.36 -13.60 -25.15
CA LYS A 124 -15.82 -13.75 -25.16
C LYS A 124 -16.52 -12.63 -24.39
N LEU A 125 -15.79 -11.91 -23.55
CA LEU A 125 -16.30 -10.83 -22.72
C LEU A 125 -16.46 -9.54 -23.54
N ASP A 126 -17.33 -8.64 -23.09
CA ASP A 126 -17.56 -7.34 -23.73
C ASP A 126 -16.70 -6.25 -23.12
N LYS A 127 -16.61 -6.20 -21.77
CA LYS A 127 -15.90 -5.17 -21.02
C LYS A 127 -15.04 -5.77 -19.91
N ILE A 128 -13.79 -5.38 -19.88
CA ILE A 128 -12.79 -5.82 -18.92
C ILE A 128 -12.15 -4.60 -18.27
N ALA A 129 -12.28 -4.45 -16.95
CA ALA A 129 -11.61 -3.37 -16.27
C ALA A 129 -10.14 -3.72 -15.96
N ILE A 130 -9.26 -2.77 -16.25
CA ILE A 130 -7.85 -2.78 -15.81
C ILE A 130 -7.48 -1.40 -15.27
N GLY A 131 -6.54 -1.32 -14.35
CA GLY A 131 -5.92 -0.05 -14.01
C GLY A 131 -5.24 0.58 -15.22
N SER A 132 -5.22 1.92 -15.32
CA SER A 132 -4.49 2.58 -16.40
C SER A 132 -3.01 2.14 -16.39
N PRO A 133 -2.50 1.46 -17.43
CA PRO A 133 -1.14 0.90 -17.41
C PRO A 133 -0.02 1.95 -17.28
N ARG A 134 -0.34 3.22 -17.51
CA ARG A 134 0.63 4.33 -17.37
C ARG A 134 0.95 4.70 -15.91
N SER A 135 0.15 4.24 -14.94
CA SER A 135 0.29 4.66 -13.55
C SER A 135 -0.17 3.63 -12.52
N VAL A 136 -0.92 2.60 -12.95
CA VAL A 136 -1.49 1.57 -12.06
C VAL A 136 -0.76 0.25 -12.27
N PRO A 137 0.05 -0.21 -11.31
CA PRO A 137 0.81 -1.44 -11.44
C PRO A 137 -0.02 -2.68 -11.81
N ALA A 138 -1.23 -2.84 -11.25
CA ALA A 138 -2.12 -3.95 -11.61
C ALA A 138 -2.47 -3.95 -13.11
N GLY A 139 -2.59 -2.77 -13.71
CA GLY A 139 -2.84 -2.62 -15.14
C GLY A 139 -1.59 -2.93 -15.99
N GLU A 140 -0.40 -2.55 -15.51
CA GLU A 140 0.87 -2.91 -16.16
C GLU A 140 1.04 -4.44 -16.20
N TYR A 141 0.85 -5.12 -15.05
CA TYR A 141 0.89 -6.58 -14.97
C TYR A 141 -0.17 -7.25 -15.86
N ALA A 142 -1.39 -6.70 -15.93
CA ALA A 142 -2.44 -7.21 -16.80
C ALA A 142 -2.06 -7.09 -18.28
N MET A 143 -1.54 -5.94 -18.72
CA MET A 143 -1.10 -5.73 -20.10
C MET A 143 0.07 -6.65 -20.48
N GLU A 144 1.01 -6.88 -19.56
CA GLU A 144 2.10 -7.82 -19.79
C GLU A 144 1.59 -9.25 -19.92
N ALA A 145 0.65 -9.66 -19.04
CA ALA A 145 0.00 -10.95 -19.14
C ALA A 145 -0.77 -11.11 -20.47
N PHE A 146 -1.46 -10.08 -20.96
CA PHE A 146 -2.13 -10.12 -22.26
C PHE A 146 -1.13 -10.30 -23.40
N LYS A 147 -0.04 -9.54 -23.40
CA LYS A 147 1.01 -9.64 -24.41
C LYS A 147 1.62 -11.03 -24.44
N ASN A 148 1.99 -11.57 -23.28
CA ASN A 148 2.62 -12.89 -23.18
C ASN A 148 1.64 -14.04 -23.48
N ALA A 149 0.32 -13.81 -23.33
CA ALA A 149 -0.73 -14.74 -23.75
C ALA A 149 -1.17 -14.56 -25.22
N GLY A 150 -0.64 -13.57 -25.95
CA GLY A 150 -1.06 -13.25 -27.32
C GLY A 150 -2.47 -12.69 -27.44
N LEU A 151 -2.97 -12.04 -26.39
CA LEU A 151 -4.35 -11.53 -26.29
C LEU A 151 -4.44 -10.00 -26.42
N ASP A 152 -3.33 -9.27 -26.36
CA ASP A 152 -3.26 -7.82 -26.29
C ASP A 152 -4.11 -7.12 -27.38
N ARG A 153 -3.89 -7.45 -28.66
CA ARG A 153 -4.65 -6.87 -29.79
C ARG A 153 -6.13 -7.20 -29.77
N ARG A 154 -6.49 -8.41 -29.28
CA ARG A 154 -7.88 -8.88 -29.26
C ARG A 154 -8.70 -8.23 -28.14
N LEU A 155 -8.04 -7.85 -27.04
CA LEU A 155 -8.68 -7.26 -25.88
C LEU A 155 -8.72 -5.74 -25.90
N GLU A 156 -7.87 -5.07 -26.69
CA GLU A 156 -7.67 -3.60 -26.69
C GLU A 156 -9.00 -2.82 -26.65
N LYS A 157 -9.95 -3.16 -27.52
CA LYS A 157 -11.25 -2.47 -27.61
C LYS A 157 -12.25 -2.82 -26.49
N LYS A 158 -11.91 -3.80 -25.65
CA LYS A 158 -12.74 -4.27 -24.54
C LYS A 158 -12.29 -3.70 -23.19
N LEU A 159 -11.12 -3.01 -23.17
CA LEU A 159 -10.52 -2.54 -21.93
C LEU A 159 -11.18 -1.25 -21.44
N VAL A 160 -11.58 -1.25 -20.18
CA VAL A 160 -12.07 -0.08 -19.45
C VAL A 160 -10.98 0.30 -18.44
N MET A 161 -10.43 1.52 -18.61
CA MET A 161 -9.33 2.01 -17.80
C MET A 161 -9.84 2.62 -16.50
N ALA A 162 -9.32 2.17 -15.37
CA ALA A 162 -9.59 2.71 -14.05
C ALA A 162 -8.39 3.50 -13.51
N LYS A 163 -8.64 4.44 -12.60
CA LYS A 163 -7.60 5.27 -11.99
C LYS A 163 -6.73 4.51 -10.98
N ASP A 164 -7.25 3.43 -10.38
CA ASP A 164 -6.55 2.53 -9.47
C ASP A 164 -7.21 1.15 -9.43
N VAL A 165 -6.60 0.19 -8.72
CA VAL A 165 -7.08 -1.18 -8.63
C VAL A 165 -8.42 -1.31 -7.87
N ARG A 166 -8.72 -0.39 -6.96
CA ARG A 166 -9.99 -0.40 -6.21
C ARG A 166 -11.15 0.05 -7.08
N GLU A 167 -10.93 0.99 -7.96
CA GLU A 167 -11.93 1.38 -8.94
C GLU A 167 -12.19 0.25 -9.96
N CYS A 168 -11.16 -0.50 -10.37
CA CYS A 168 -11.36 -1.72 -11.17
C CYS A 168 -12.31 -2.70 -10.49
N LEU A 169 -12.06 -2.99 -9.21
CA LEU A 169 -12.93 -3.89 -8.43
C LEU A 169 -14.35 -3.34 -8.32
N MET A 170 -14.49 -2.03 -8.09
CA MET A 170 -15.79 -1.38 -7.98
C MET A 170 -16.62 -1.53 -9.26
N TYR A 171 -16.03 -1.40 -10.44
CA TYR A 171 -16.74 -1.63 -11.70
C TYR A 171 -17.24 -3.08 -11.83
N ALA A 172 -16.43 -4.06 -11.42
CA ALA A 172 -16.83 -5.46 -11.40
C ALA A 172 -17.93 -5.73 -10.36
N GLU A 173 -17.84 -5.13 -9.17
CA GLU A 173 -18.84 -5.22 -8.10
C GLU A 173 -20.22 -4.68 -8.53
N ARG A 174 -20.22 -3.63 -9.36
CA ARG A 174 -21.44 -2.98 -9.86
C ARG A 174 -21.98 -3.61 -11.15
N GLY A 175 -21.27 -4.58 -11.74
CA GLY A 175 -21.65 -5.16 -13.03
C GLY A 175 -21.48 -4.21 -14.22
N GLU A 176 -20.69 -3.15 -14.07
CA GLU A 176 -20.40 -2.19 -15.16
C GLU A 176 -19.44 -2.80 -16.20
N VAL A 177 -18.73 -3.86 -15.79
CA VAL A 177 -17.84 -4.69 -16.61
C VAL A 177 -18.08 -6.17 -16.33
N ASP A 178 -17.69 -7.07 -17.24
CA ASP A 178 -17.80 -8.52 -17.05
C ASP A 178 -16.83 -9.03 -15.98
N GLY A 179 -15.73 -8.35 -15.78
CA GLY A 179 -14.75 -8.60 -14.74
C GLY A 179 -13.58 -7.64 -14.80
N ALA A 180 -12.71 -7.70 -13.80
CA ALA A 180 -11.60 -6.81 -13.60
C ALA A 180 -10.32 -7.56 -13.24
N PHE A 181 -9.18 -7.09 -13.74
CA PHE A 181 -7.87 -7.51 -13.27
C PHE A 181 -7.53 -6.72 -12.03
N VAL A 182 -7.43 -7.44 -10.92
CA VAL A 182 -7.14 -6.90 -9.58
C VAL A 182 -6.18 -7.84 -8.85
N TYR A 183 -5.70 -7.42 -7.69
CA TYR A 183 -4.94 -8.36 -6.87
C TYR A 183 -5.85 -9.28 -6.08
N ARG A 184 -5.33 -10.46 -5.73
CA ARG A 184 -6.06 -11.44 -4.92
C ARG A 184 -6.57 -10.84 -3.62
N THR A 185 -5.76 -10.01 -2.96
CA THR A 185 -6.15 -9.34 -1.71
C THR A 185 -7.32 -8.36 -1.89
N ASP A 186 -7.41 -7.68 -3.03
CA ASP A 186 -8.55 -6.82 -3.37
C ASP A 186 -9.82 -7.64 -3.59
N ALA A 187 -9.70 -8.71 -4.38
CA ALA A 187 -10.82 -9.61 -4.68
C ALA A 187 -11.36 -10.34 -3.43
N LEU A 188 -10.51 -10.63 -2.43
CA LEU A 188 -10.94 -11.19 -1.15
C LEU A 188 -11.80 -10.21 -0.31
N GLN A 189 -11.73 -8.91 -0.57
CA GLN A 189 -12.57 -7.89 0.07
C GLN A 189 -13.89 -7.65 -0.69
N ALA A 190 -14.06 -8.26 -1.87
CA ALA A 190 -15.24 -8.10 -2.70
C ALA A 190 -16.47 -8.75 -2.06
N LYS A 191 -17.62 -8.10 -2.22
CA LYS A 191 -18.92 -8.62 -1.74
C LYS A 191 -19.64 -9.42 -2.81
N GLN A 192 -19.73 -8.88 -4.02
CA GLN A 192 -20.45 -9.45 -5.16
C GLN A 192 -19.50 -10.16 -6.14
N ALA A 193 -18.42 -9.50 -6.58
CA ALA A 193 -17.45 -10.10 -7.47
C ALA A 193 -16.72 -11.26 -6.80
N LYS A 194 -16.42 -12.30 -7.57
CA LYS A 194 -15.66 -13.47 -7.12
C LYS A 194 -14.41 -13.61 -7.95
N ILE A 195 -13.36 -14.23 -7.39
CA ILE A 195 -12.20 -14.64 -8.16
C ILE A 195 -12.66 -15.71 -9.15
N LEU A 196 -12.58 -15.40 -10.44
CA LEU A 196 -12.95 -16.32 -11.52
C LEU A 196 -11.77 -17.21 -11.90
N PHE A 197 -10.57 -16.63 -11.94
CA PHE A 197 -9.32 -17.38 -12.09
C PHE A 197 -8.12 -16.57 -11.59
N THR A 198 -7.05 -17.28 -11.27
CA THR A 198 -5.74 -16.69 -11.02
C THR A 198 -4.99 -16.59 -12.35
N VAL A 199 -4.39 -15.43 -12.62
CA VAL A 199 -3.56 -15.24 -13.81
C VAL A 199 -2.29 -16.10 -13.67
N PRO A 200 -1.93 -16.92 -14.67
CA PRO A 200 -0.70 -17.72 -14.61
C PRO A 200 0.54 -16.86 -14.38
N GLN A 201 1.35 -17.24 -13.39
CA GLN A 201 2.47 -16.41 -12.92
C GLN A 201 3.58 -16.26 -13.99
N GLU A 202 3.68 -17.18 -14.92
CA GLU A 202 4.62 -17.14 -16.05
C GLU A 202 4.29 -16.03 -17.07
N LEU A 203 3.09 -15.46 -17.01
CA LEU A 203 2.64 -14.41 -17.94
C LEU A 203 3.02 -12.99 -17.50
N TYR A 204 3.45 -12.80 -16.25
CA TYR A 204 3.79 -11.48 -15.72
C TYR A 204 4.83 -11.58 -14.60
N PRO A 205 5.64 -10.54 -14.31
CA PRO A 205 6.57 -10.54 -13.21
C PRO A 205 5.86 -10.69 -11.86
N ARG A 206 6.55 -11.26 -10.88
CA ARG A 206 6.01 -11.38 -9.52
C ARG A 206 5.60 -10.02 -8.97
N VAL A 207 4.33 -9.90 -8.54
CA VAL A 207 3.83 -8.69 -7.90
C VAL A 207 4.58 -8.45 -6.59
N THR A 208 5.45 -7.46 -6.59
CA THR A 208 6.30 -7.10 -5.46
C THR A 208 5.90 -5.72 -4.95
N TYR A 209 5.73 -5.59 -3.63
CA TYR A 209 5.50 -4.31 -2.98
C TYR A 209 6.79 -3.83 -2.32
N PRO A 210 7.59 -2.99 -2.99
CA PRO A 210 8.69 -2.31 -2.34
C PRO A 210 8.17 -1.21 -1.42
N MET A 211 8.87 -0.99 -0.30
CA MET A 211 8.67 0.15 0.58
C MET A 211 9.98 0.84 0.89
N SER A 212 9.91 2.13 1.19
CA SER A 212 11.06 2.92 1.59
C SER A 212 10.64 4.15 2.41
N LEU A 213 11.55 4.64 3.22
CA LEU A 213 11.52 6.03 3.67
C LEU A 213 11.83 6.96 2.49
N THR A 214 11.26 8.14 2.49
CA THR A 214 11.76 9.23 1.66
C THR A 214 13.01 9.85 2.29
N VAL A 215 13.74 10.70 1.55
CA VAL A 215 14.88 11.43 2.10
C VAL A 215 14.44 12.31 3.29
N GLU A 216 13.26 12.91 3.23
CA GLU A 216 12.71 13.69 4.34
C GLU A 216 12.17 12.78 5.45
N GLY A 217 11.50 11.69 5.11
CA GLY A 217 11.01 10.71 6.09
C GLY A 217 12.11 10.06 6.91
N ALA A 218 13.31 9.90 6.37
CA ALA A 218 14.46 9.40 7.11
C ALA A 218 14.93 10.37 8.25
N LYS A 219 14.52 11.63 8.20
CA LYS A 219 14.77 12.63 9.24
C LYS A 219 13.64 12.68 10.29
N ASN A 220 12.47 12.13 9.98
CA ASN A 220 11.32 12.06 10.86
C ASN A 220 11.43 10.82 11.78
N ARG A 221 11.71 11.02 13.07
CA ARG A 221 11.92 9.92 14.04
C ARG A 221 10.70 9.00 14.17
N ASP A 222 9.49 9.56 14.10
CA ASP A 222 8.25 8.78 14.20
C ASP A 222 8.01 7.96 12.93
N ALA A 223 8.35 8.51 11.74
CA ALA A 223 8.31 7.76 10.50
C ALA A 223 9.32 6.60 10.47
N VAL A 224 10.53 6.81 10.97
CA VAL A 224 11.54 5.75 11.13
C VAL A 224 11.04 4.66 12.08
N ALA A 225 10.40 5.02 13.19
CA ALA A 225 9.83 4.06 14.13
C ALA A 225 8.66 3.26 13.49
N PHE A 226 7.76 3.93 12.77
CA PHE A 226 6.69 3.25 12.05
C PHE A 226 7.23 2.35 10.91
N PHE A 227 8.23 2.81 10.18
CA PHE A 227 8.91 2.02 9.15
C PHE A 227 9.53 0.74 9.73
N ALA A 228 10.20 0.84 10.88
CA ALA A 228 10.71 -0.34 11.60
C ALA A 228 9.58 -1.28 12.05
N TYR A 229 8.46 -0.74 12.55
CA TYR A 229 7.28 -1.53 12.91
C TYR A 229 6.71 -2.31 11.72
N LEU A 230 6.70 -1.74 10.50
CA LEU A 230 6.25 -2.43 9.29
C LEU A 230 7.11 -3.68 8.96
N HIS A 231 8.31 -3.80 9.50
CA HIS A 231 9.17 -5.00 9.39
C HIS A 231 8.93 -6.05 10.48
N SER A 232 8.08 -5.77 11.47
CA SER A 232 7.83 -6.65 12.62
C SER A 232 7.05 -7.92 12.26
N ASN A 233 7.08 -8.90 13.18
CA ASN A 233 6.25 -10.10 13.07
C ASN A 233 4.74 -9.78 13.15
N GLU A 234 4.37 -8.76 13.95
CA GLU A 234 3.00 -8.28 14.04
C GLU A 234 2.51 -7.78 12.67
N ALA A 235 3.32 -6.98 11.98
CA ALA A 235 2.98 -6.50 10.65
C ALA A 235 2.85 -7.65 9.63
N ARG A 236 3.73 -8.66 9.70
CA ARG A 236 3.62 -9.87 8.87
C ARG A 236 2.33 -10.65 9.13
N PHE A 237 1.95 -10.79 10.39
CA PHE A 237 0.69 -11.45 10.75
C PHE A 237 -0.52 -10.72 10.14
N VAL A 238 -0.57 -9.39 10.25
CA VAL A 238 -1.64 -8.58 9.65
C VAL A 238 -1.64 -8.74 8.12
N LEU A 239 -0.47 -8.66 7.46
CA LEU A 239 -0.38 -8.89 6.02
C LEU A 239 -0.98 -10.25 5.61
N THR A 240 -0.60 -11.33 6.30
CA THR A 240 -1.10 -12.68 6.03
C THR A 240 -2.61 -12.78 6.24
N LYS A 241 -3.15 -12.16 7.30
CA LYS A 241 -4.60 -12.09 7.58
C LYS A 241 -5.38 -11.51 6.39
N TYR A 242 -4.83 -10.53 5.68
CA TYR A 242 -5.44 -9.93 4.49
C TYR A 242 -5.11 -10.66 3.19
N GLY A 243 -4.39 -11.77 3.25
CA GLY A 243 -4.10 -12.63 2.09
C GLY A 243 -2.86 -12.24 1.30
N PHE A 244 -2.01 -11.33 1.82
CA PHE A 244 -0.70 -11.06 1.25
C PHE A 244 0.26 -12.22 1.54
N SER A 245 1.21 -12.45 0.63
CA SER A 245 2.23 -13.48 0.81
C SER A 245 3.38 -12.94 1.67
N ALA A 246 3.83 -13.75 2.62
CA ALA A 246 5.01 -13.42 3.42
C ALA A 246 6.28 -13.30 2.55
N ARG A 247 7.23 -12.50 3.07
CA ARG A 247 8.61 -12.45 2.55
C ARG A 247 9.32 -13.77 2.79
#